data_e9cafcc392606cffb42b8c7c75dcd9cc
#
_entry.id   e9cafcc392606cffb42b8c7c75dcd9cc
#
_cell.length_a   1.000
_cell.length_b   1.000
_cell.length_c   1.000
_cell.angle_alpha   90.00
_cell.angle_beta   90.00
_cell.angle_gamma   90.00
#
_symmetry.space_group_name_H-M   'P 1'
#
loop_
_entity.id
_entity.type
_entity.pdbx_description
1 polymer ?
#
loop_
_entity_poly.entity_id
_entity_poly.type
_entity_poly.pdbx_seq_one_letter_code
_entity_poly.pdbx_strand_id
1 'polypeptide(L)'
;MDKLFDLTFFTNDEDYEEGFHIGLFTTQEEAESVAERYSKEVPGFKDYDCISRVFAFPVIGGTDQTKQVYRILGWNTNENLDEIDILISSCFADRDEAEKALLLAKQRTPREEWRLNCHTIGQCDWAEGFVRTSAEEEI
;
A
#
# COMPACT_ATOMS: atom_id res chain seq x y z
N MET A 1 11.58 6.90 -15.46
CA MET A 1 11.02 6.52 -14.14
C MET A 1 11.38 5.09 -13.84
N ASP A 2 12.24 4.88 -12.86
CA ASP A 2 12.74 3.54 -12.52
C ASP A 2 12.12 2.97 -11.27
N LYS A 3 11.63 3.82 -10.38
CA LYS A 3 11.03 3.39 -9.12
C LYS A 3 10.02 4.41 -8.62
N LEU A 4 9.13 3.93 -7.75
CA LEU A 4 8.17 4.73 -7.02
C LEU A 4 8.34 4.47 -5.53
N PHE A 5 7.92 5.43 -4.73
CA PHE A 5 8.02 5.38 -3.28
C PHE A 5 6.65 5.21 -2.66
N ASP A 6 6.48 4.09 -2.00
CA ASP A 6 5.23 3.69 -1.35
C ASP A 6 5.22 4.22 0.07
N LEU A 7 4.25 5.06 0.38
CA LEU A 7 4.04 5.56 1.74
C LEU A 7 2.91 4.77 2.40
N THR A 8 3.24 4.11 3.51
CA THR A 8 2.29 3.35 4.31
C THR A 8 2.46 3.73 5.78
N PHE A 9 1.34 3.92 6.47
CA PHE A 9 1.33 4.11 7.92
C PHE A 9 0.94 2.82 8.60
N PHE A 10 1.58 2.54 9.72
CA PHE A 10 1.27 1.39 10.57
C PHE A 10 0.89 1.87 11.95
N THR A 11 -0.16 1.28 12.51
CA THR A 11 -0.52 1.54 13.91
C THR A 11 0.45 0.80 14.82
N ASN A 12 0.85 1.44 15.90
CA ASN A 12 1.75 0.84 16.88
C ASN A 12 0.94 0.30 18.05
N ASP A 13 0.13 -0.71 17.78
CA ASP A 13 -0.73 -1.35 18.78
C ASP A 13 -0.19 -2.76 19.04
N GLU A 14 0.05 -3.11 20.30
CA GLU A 14 0.60 -4.41 20.68
C GLU A 14 -0.30 -5.57 20.30
N ASP A 15 -1.61 -5.37 20.35
CA ASP A 15 -2.60 -6.41 20.08
C ASP A 15 -3.03 -6.45 18.62
N TYR A 16 -2.78 -5.38 17.86
CA TYR A 16 -3.31 -5.24 16.52
C TYR A 16 -2.50 -4.25 15.70
N GLU A 17 -1.86 -4.73 14.65
CA GLU A 17 -1.13 -3.89 13.71
C GLU A 17 -1.96 -3.73 12.43
N GLU A 18 -2.27 -2.50 12.08
CA GLU A 18 -3.03 -2.18 10.87
C GLU A 18 -2.18 -1.29 9.96
N GLY A 19 -2.17 -1.61 8.68
CA GLY A 19 -1.48 -0.81 7.67
C GLY A 19 -2.45 0.03 6.88
N PHE A 20 -2.07 1.29 6.63
CA PHE A 20 -2.82 2.22 5.80
C PHE A 20 -1.94 2.67 4.64
N HIS A 21 -2.23 2.17 3.45
CA HIS A 21 -1.50 2.58 2.25
C HIS A 21 -2.00 3.95 1.80
N ILE A 22 -1.09 4.93 1.78
CA ILE A 22 -1.43 6.31 1.41
C ILE A 22 -1.29 6.54 -0.09
N GLY A 23 -0.16 6.17 -0.66
CA GLY A 23 0.05 6.37 -2.08
C GLY A 23 1.44 6.01 -2.58
N LEU A 24 1.62 6.19 -3.89
CA LEU A 24 2.88 6.01 -4.58
C LEU A 24 3.34 7.35 -5.12
N PHE A 25 4.59 7.70 -4.84
CA PHE A 25 5.15 9.00 -5.19
C PHE A 25 6.42 8.85 -6.01
N THR A 26 6.74 9.88 -6.80
CA THR A 26 7.90 9.83 -7.71
C THR A 26 9.22 10.05 -6.98
N THR A 27 9.20 10.71 -5.82
CA THR A 27 10.40 10.96 -5.02
C THR A 27 10.17 10.59 -3.57
N GLN A 28 11.25 10.24 -2.88
CA GLN A 28 11.20 9.97 -1.45
C GLN A 28 10.82 11.22 -0.66
N GLU A 29 11.32 12.38 -1.08
CA GLU A 29 11.03 13.66 -0.44
C GLU A 29 9.53 13.99 -0.49
N GLU A 30 8.88 13.70 -1.60
CA GLU A 30 7.44 13.90 -1.72
C GLU A 30 6.68 12.98 -0.76
N ALA A 31 7.05 11.70 -0.72
CA ALA A 31 6.43 10.74 0.20
C ALA A 31 6.60 11.17 1.66
N GLU A 32 7.80 11.61 2.03
CA GLU A 32 8.08 12.07 3.39
C GLU A 32 7.32 13.34 3.75
N SER A 33 7.16 14.26 2.79
CA SER A 33 6.38 15.48 2.96
C SER A 33 4.91 15.17 3.21
N VAL A 34 4.36 14.22 2.46
CA VAL A 34 2.98 13.77 2.66
C VAL A 34 2.84 13.10 4.03
N ALA A 35 3.81 12.28 4.43
CA ALA A 35 3.80 11.63 5.73
C ALA A 35 3.77 12.65 6.88
N GLU A 36 4.57 13.70 6.77
CA GLU A 36 4.59 14.77 7.78
C GLU A 36 3.25 15.47 7.87
N ARG A 37 2.64 15.79 6.73
CA ARG A 37 1.31 16.42 6.69
C ARG A 37 0.26 15.53 7.35
N TYR A 38 0.26 14.25 7.05
CA TYR A 38 -0.70 13.30 7.66
C TYR A 38 -0.53 13.22 9.17
N SER A 39 0.69 13.14 9.64
CA SER A 39 0.98 13.04 11.08
C SER A 39 0.54 14.27 11.87
N LYS A 40 0.52 15.42 11.21
CA LYS A 40 0.18 16.70 11.86
C LYS A 40 -1.28 17.12 11.68
N GLU A 41 -1.90 16.77 10.56
CA GLU A 41 -3.16 17.36 10.16
C GLU A 41 -4.31 16.38 9.96
N VAL A 42 -4.02 15.13 9.61
CA VAL A 42 -5.08 14.19 9.21
C VAL A 42 -5.60 13.40 10.41
N PRO A 43 -6.93 13.43 10.66
CA PRO A 43 -7.52 12.71 11.79
C PRO A 43 -7.16 11.22 11.79
N GLY A 44 -6.95 10.67 12.98
CA GLY A 44 -6.48 9.30 13.14
C GLY A 44 -4.96 9.22 13.09
N PHE A 45 -4.34 9.66 12.01
CA PHE A 45 -2.89 9.66 11.87
C PHE A 45 -2.21 10.63 12.84
N LYS A 46 -2.85 11.77 13.12
CA LYS A 46 -2.35 12.72 14.12
C LYS A 46 -2.73 12.37 15.55
N ASP A 47 -3.78 11.57 15.74
CA ASP A 47 -4.39 11.32 17.05
C ASP A 47 -3.88 10.04 17.70
N TYR A 48 -3.44 9.06 16.90
CA TYR A 48 -2.96 7.78 17.39
C TYR A 48 -1.47 7.63 17.08
N ASP A 49 -0.84 6.69 17.75
CA ASP A 49 0.58 6.41 17.57
C ASP A 49 0.76 5.61 16.27
N CYS A 50 0.95 6.33 15.17
CA CYS A 50 1.16 5.75 13.85
C CYS A 50 2.58 6.00 13.38
N ILE A 51 3.18 4.99 12.75
CA ILE A 51 4.53 5.06 12.20
C ILE A 51 4.43 5.03 10.68
N SER A 52 5.03 6.03 10.02
CA SER A 52 5.12 6.05 8.56
C SER A 52 6.35 5.30 8.08
N ARG A 53 6.21 4.59 6.98
CA ARG A 53 7.32 3.93 6.29
C ARG A 53 7.24 4.20 4.81
N VAL A 54 8.41 4.39 4.19
CA VAL A 54 8.52 4.61 2.75
C VAL A 54 9.33 3.46 2.15
N PHE A 55 8.73 2.76 1.19
CA PHE A 55 9.37 1.64 0.51
C PHE A 55 9.59 1.98 -0.95
N ALA A 56 10.76 1.70 -1.48
CA ALA A 56 11.05 1.87 -2.91
C ALA A 56 10.64 0.62 -3.68
N PHE A 57 9.82 0.80 -4.72
CA PHE A 57 9.40 -0.27 -5.62
C PHE A 57 9.89 0.00 -7.03
N PRO A 58 10.52 -0.98 -7.69
CA PRO A 58 10.89 -0.82 -9.10
C PRO A 58 9.66 -0.61 -9.98
N VAL A 59 9.83 0.14 -11.06
CA VAL A 59 8.78 0.32 -12.07
C VAL A 59 9.27 -0.30 -13.37
N ILE A 60 8.49 -1.23 -13.90
CA ILE A 60 8.77 -1.91 -15.16
C ILE A 60 8.04 -1.19 -16.28
N GLY A 61 8.79 -0.71 -17.27
CA GLY A 61 8.24 -0.03 -18.46
C GLY A 61 7.79 1.41 -18.22
N GLY A 62 8.19 2.03 -17.09
CA GLY A 62 7.77 3.39 -16.77
C GLY A 62 8.50 4.45 -17.59
N THR A 63 7.78 5.53 -17.88
CA THR A 63 8.31 6.75 -18.51
C THR A 63 7.89 7.96 -17.69
N ASP A 64 8.40 9.14 -18.06
CA ASP A 64 8.01 10.39 -17.37
C ASP A 64 6.55 10.74 -17.56
N GLN A 65 5.88 10.09 -18.51
CA GLN A 65 4.47 10.33 -18.80
C GLN A 65 3.54 9.30 -18.17
N THR A 66 4.09 8.29 -17.50
CA THR A 66 3.30 7.28 -16.81
C THR A 66 2.52 7.93 -15.66
N LYS A 67 1.19 7.74 -15.66
CA LYS A 67 0.29 8.28 -14.62
C LYS A 67 -0.27 7.21 -13.71
N GLN A 68 -0.36 5.98 -14.21
CA GLN A 68 -0.90 4.86 -13.47
C GLN A 68 0.05 3.68 -13.54
N VAL A 69 0.08 2.90 -12.47
CA VAL A 69 0.85 1.66 -12.42
C VAL A 69 -0.02 0.56 -11.82
N TYR A 70 0.40 -0.67 -12.05
CA TYR A 70 -0.33 -1.87 -11.61
C TYR A 70 0.59 -2.71 -10.74
N ARG A 71 0.08 -3.17 -9.61
CA ARG A 71 0.79 -4.10 -8.73
C ARG A 71 -0.06 -5.33 -8.47
N ILE A 72 0.63 -6.43 -8.28
CA ILE A 72 0.02 -7.72 -7.95
C ILE A 72 0.21 -7.96 -6.47
N LEU A 73 -0.86 -8.35 -5.80
CA LEU A 73 -0.82 -8.80 -4.41
C LEU A 73 -1.32 -10.23 -4.34
N GLY A 74 -0.65 -11.05 -3.53
CA GLY A 74 -1.11 -12.39 -3.22
C GLY A 74 -0.94 -12.64 -1.72
N TRP A 75 -1.85 -13.40 -1.12
CA TRP A 75 -1.75 -13.71 0.30
C TRP A 75 -2.50 -14.99 0.63
N ASN A 76 -2.14 -15.53 1.78
CA ASN A 76 -2.86 -16.62 2.42
C ASN A 76 -3.58 -16.07 3.66
N THR A 77 -4.53 -16.80 4.17
CA THR A 77 -5.26 -16.43 5.37
C THR A 77 -5.04 -17.49 6.43
N ASN A 78 -4.72 -17.08 7.66
CA ASN A 78 -4.54 -18.02 8.77
C ASN A 78 -5.88 -18.32 9.48
N GLU A 79 -5.82 -19.10 10.55
CA GLU A 79 -7.01 -19.50 11.32
C GLU A 79 -7.78 -18.31 11.91
N ASN A 80 -7.08 -17.21 12.18
CA ASN A 80 -7.67 -15.99 12.75
C ASN A 80 -8.12 -15.00 11.68
N LEU A 81 -8.11 -15.39 10.41
CA LEU A 81 -8.44 -14.56 9.26
C LEU A 81 -7.45 -13.43 9.00
N ASP A 82 -6.24 -13.54 9.56
CA ASP A 82 -5.17 -12.59 9.25
C ASP A 82 -4.53 -12.92 7.89
N GLU A 83 -4.16 -11.90 7.17
CA GLU A 83 -3.44 -12.05 5.91
C GLU A 83 -1.97 -12.40 6.21
N ILE A 84 -1.50 -13.51 5.66
CA ILE A 84 -0.13 -14.01 5.84
C ILE A 84 0.49 -14.35 4.49
N ASP A 85 1.81 -14.57 4.49
CA ASP A 85 2.57 -14.92 3.28
C ASP A 85 2.32 -13.93 2.15
N ILE A 86 2.29 -12.64 2.50
CA ILE A 86 1.95 -11.57 1.57
C ILE A 86 3.05 -11.39 0.53
N LEU A 87 2.64 -11.37 -0.73
CA LEU A 87 3.53 -11.11 -1.85
C LEU A 87 3.07 -9.81 -2.52
N ILE A 88 4.00 -8.87 -2.69
CA ILE A 88 3.73 -7.61 -3.41
C ILE A 88 4.75 -7.51 -4.54
N SER A 89 4.26 -7.31 -5.76
CA SER A 89 5.13 -7.21 -6.92
C SER A 89 5.72 -5.81 -7.10
N SER A 90 6.66 -5.71 -8.04
CA SER A 90 7.06 -4.43 -8.62
C SER A 90 5.87 -3.75 -9.27
N CYS A 91 6.02 -2.46 -9.57
CA CYS A 91 5.00 -1.71 -10.29
C CYS A 91 5.16 -1.93 -11.80
N PHE A 92 4.06 -2.15 -12.49
CA PHE A 92 4.04 -2.30 -13.95
C PHE A 92 3.34 -1.09 -14.56
N ALA A 93 3.96 -0.45 -15.53
CA ALA A 93 3.34 0.66 -16.25
C ALA A 93 2.27 0.19 -17.22
N ASP A 94 2.38 -1.05 -17.70
CA ASP A 94 1.45 -1.66 -18.64
C ASP A 94 0.62 -2.73 -17.94
N ARG A 95 -0.70 -2.62 -18.06
CA ARG A 95 -1.63 -3.56 -17.45
C ARG A 95 -1.45 -4.98 -18.02
N ASP A 96 -1.24 -5.11 -19.33
CA ASP A 96 -1.08 -6.43 -19.97
C ASP A 96 0.14 -7.15 -19.40
N GLU A 97 1.23 -6.44 -19.18
CA GLU A 97 2.43 -7.01 -18.56
C GLU A 97 2.17 -7.42 -17.12
N ALA A 98 1.38 -6.64 -16.38
CA ALA A 98 0.98 -7.00 -15.03
C ALA A 98 0.13 -8.28 -15.01
N GLU A 99 -0.81 -8.41 -15.94
CA GLU A 99 -1.67 -9.59 -16.07
C GLU A 99 -0.87 -10.85 -16.39
N LYS A 100 0.13 -10.73 -17.27
CA LYS A 100 1.03 -11.85 -17.57
C LYS A 100 1.84 -12.25 -16.34
N ALA A 101 2.35 -11.26 -15.60
CA ALA A 101 3.09 -11.50 -14.37
C ALA A 101 2.20 -12.18 -13.32
N LEU A 102 0.93 -11.80 -13.23
CA LEU A 102 -0.02 -12.41 -12.31
C LEU A 102 -0.23 -13.90 -12.63
N LEU A 103 -0.42 -14.24 -13.91
CA LEU A 103 -0.57 -15.63 -14.30
C LEU A 103 0.66 -16.46 -13.93
N LEU A 104 1.84 -15.90 -14.17
CA LEU A 104 3.09 -16.57 -13.85
C LEU A 104 3.26 -16.75 -12.34
N ALA A 105 2.93 -15.72 -11.56
CA ALA A 105 3.02 -15.75 -10.09
C ALA A 105 2.10 -16.82 -9.51
N LYS A 106 0.89 -16.95 -10.02
CA LYS A 106 -0.05 -17.98 -9.59
C LYS A 106 0.50 -19.40 -9.80
N GLN A 107 1.29 -19.60 -10.84
CA GLN A 107 1.90 -20.89 -11.11
C GLN A 107 3.13 -21.16 -10.25
N ARG A 108 3.96 -20.16 -10.04
CA ARG A 108 5.26 -20.31 -9.37
C ARG A 108 5.22 -20.13 -7.86
N THR A 109 4.34 -19.25 -7.38
CA THR A 109 4.24 -18.89 -5.97
C THR A 109 2.78 -18.88 -5.54
N PRO A 110 2.11 -20.05 -5.52
CA PRO A 110 0.66 -20.10 -5.28
C PRO A 110 0.28 -19.50 -3.93
N ARG A 111 -0.80 -18.73 -3.96
CA ARG A 111 -1.45 -18.13 -2.78
C ARG A 111 -2.94 -18.39 -2.89
N GLU A 112 -3.65 -18.28 -1.78
CA GLU A 112 -5.10 -18.48 -1.75
C GLU A 112 -5.85 -17.36 -2.45
N GLU A 113 -5.38 -16.12 -2.25
CA GLU A 113 -6.01 -14.94 -2.80
C GLU A 113 -5.04 -14.12 -3.63
N TRP A 114 -5.57 -13.53 -4.71
CA TRP A 114 -4.80 -12.66 -5.59
C TRP A 114 -5.59 -11.41 -5.95
N ARG A 115 -4.86 -10.31 -6.14
CA ARG A 115 -5.46 -9.05 -6.56
C ARG A 115 -4.49 -8.30 -7.48
N LEU A 116 -5.03 -7.68 -8.52
CA LEU A 116 -4.29 -6.75 -9.36
C LEU A 116 -4.84 -5.36 -9.07
N ASN A 117 -4.02 -4.49 -8.51
CA ASN A 117 -4.42 -3.13 -8.14
C ASN A 117 -3.85 -2.11 -9.12
N CYS A 118 -4.68 -1.14 -9.47
CA CYS A 118 -4.28 0.03 -10.24
C CYS A 118 -4.06 1.20 -9.27
N HIS A 119 -2.92 1.87 -9.39
CA HIS A 119 -2.59 3.03 -8.57
C HIS A 119 -2.35 4.24 -9.45
N THR A 120 -2.96 5.37 -9.10
CA THR A 120 -2.65 6.64 -9.73
C THR A 120 -1.50 7.28 -8.97
N ILE A 121 -0.42 7.60 -9.68
CA ILE A 121 0.78 8.16 -9.06
C ILE A 121 0.46 9.53 -8.46
N GLY A 122 0.87 9.74 -7.21
CA GLY A 122 0.64 10.98 -6.48
C GLY A 122 -0.72 11.11 -5.80
N GLN A 123 -1.62 10.15 -6.02
CA GLN A 123 -2.92 10.16 -5.34
C GLN A 123 -2.74 9.76 -3.88
N CYS A 124 -3.36 10.52 -2.99
CA CYS A 124 -3.31 10.26 -1.55
C CYS A 124 -4.63 9.64 -1.08
N ASP A 125 -4.55 8.44 -0.56
CA ASP A 125 -5.69 7.75 0.04
C ASP A 125 -5.77 8.08 1.53
N TRP A 126 -6.91 7.78 2.15
CA TRP A 126 -7.14 8.08 3.57
C TRP A 126 -7.02 9.58 3.88
N ALA A 127 -7.27 10.44 2.91
CA ALA A 127 -7.10 11.89 3.07
C ALA A 127 -8.02 12.50 4.13
N GLU A 128 -9.16 11.86 4.40
CA GLU A 128 -10.10 12.28 5.44
C GLU A 128 -9.78 11.67 6.80
N GLY A 129 -8.80 10.77 6.83
CA GLY A 129 -8.37 10.10 8.04
C GLY A 129 -9.21 8.90 8.41
N PHE A 130 -9.10 8.50 9.65
CA PHE A 130 -9.85 7.37 10.18
C PHE A 130 -10.24 7.61 11.64
N VAL A 131 -11.25 6.88 12.09
CA VAL A 131 -11.72 6.91 13.48
C VAL A 131 -11.64 5.49 14.01
N ARG A 132 -11.09 5.34 15.23
CA ARG A 132 -11.10 4.07 15.94
C ARG A 132 -12.29 4.03 16.88
N THR A 133 -13.01 2.92 16.86
CA THR A 133 -14.08 2.65 17.81
C THR A 133 -13.70 1.44 18.64
N SER A 134 -14.01 1.49 19.93
CA SER A 134 -13.87 0.32 20.79
C SER A 134 -15.17 -0.47 20.78
N ALA A 135 -15.12 -1.74 21.24
CA ALA A 135 -16.32 -2.56 21.36
C ALA A 135 -17.37 -1.91 22.29
N GLU A 136 -16.94 -1.11 23.24
CA GLU A 136 -17.82 -0.39 24.17
C GLU A 136 -18.54 0.77 23.48
N GLU A 137 -17.92 1.39 22.50
CA GLU A 137 -18.50 2.47 21.72
C GLU A 137 -19.51 1.99 20.69
N GLU A 138 -19.42 0.73 20.30
CA GLU A 138 -20.31 0.11 19.33
C GLU A 138 -21.66 -0.31 19.92
N ILE A 139 -21.79 -0.26 21.21
CA ILE A 139 -23.01 -0.58 21.92
C ILE A 139 -23.88 0.69 22.01
#